data_3872d309c7448fbc123cc3aa18866867
#
_entry.id   3872d309c7448fbc123cc3aa18866867
#
_cell.length_a   1.000
_cell.length_b   1.000
_cell.length_c   1.000
_cell.angle_alpha   90.00
_cell.angle_beta   90.00
_cell.angle_gamma   90.00
#
_symmetry.space_group_name_H-M   'P 1'
#
loop_
_entity.id
_entity.type
_entity.pdbx_description
1 polymer ?
#
loop_
_entity_poly.entity_id
_entity_poly.type
_entity_poly.pdbx_seq_one_letter_code
_entity_poly.pdbx_strand_id
1 'polypeptide(L)'
;MMTKRQKQILDFITSYQKKNGYAPSLEEICKKFKFASVSTAHFHVTKLRDLGFLEKEENKPRAIDATKKDEIVKIPVVGIIAAGQPIEAIETPDSTITLSKREISYPDEHYALRVKGDSMIDEGIFEGDVVVIRKQKIAEEGQTVVAIIDDNEATLKKFYKEKNRIKLQPANQSMLPLFRKDVEIRGVVVKIIRNLDQNGENTLAKRKKEFLNKTKSANANSQNKYKRVALSTIRYAGGKSLAVGHVIELLPDDITKVVSPFFGGGSIEIAMSKELGLEVIGFDIFDILCNYWKFQIEKPKLLYEKLKELKPNKTTFEKIRLILNDVWKKKVKLDPLTLAVYYVYNFNLSYGPGFMGWASDIYLDETRYKRMLERIRDFDPLNLKVECADFRDVIKKYPNDFLYLDPPYYIGKDSKMFKGIYPMRNIPVHHNGFPHEELRDLLKKHKGGFILSYNNCDTIREYYKDFQQSFPSWQYTMGQGETRIGKNRIQNGDDHVKQSHEIIIFCPPKK
;
A
#
# COMPACT_ATOMS: atom_id res chain seq x y z
N MET A 1 9.15 38.29 5.85
CA MET A 1 10.37 38.51 6.66
C MET A 1 10.07 39.52 7.78
N MET A 2 10.56 39.28 8.98
CA MET A 2 10.42 40.17 10.13
C MET A 2 11.37 41.38 10.02
N THR A 3 10.86 42.60 10.22
CA THR A 3 11.69 43.82 10.19
C THR A 3 12.53 43.96 11.47
N LYS A 4 13.62 44.77 11.40
CA LYS A 4 14.47 45.06 12.57
C LYS A 4 13.66 45.62 13.76
N ARG A 5 12.64 46.44 13.48
CA ARG A 5 11.75 47.03 14.48
C ARG A 5 10.84 45.99 15.14
N GLN A 6 10.28 45.09 14.34
CA GLN A 6 9.47 43.99 14.84
C GLN A 6 10.28 43.05 15.74
N LYS A 7 11.54 42.75 15.40
CA LYS A 7 12.44 41.96 16.23
C LYS A 7 12.65 42.61 17.59
N GLN A 8 12.92 43.91 17.63
CA GLN A 8 13.09 44.65 18.91
C GLN A 8 11.84 44.60 19.81
N ILE A 9 10.64 44.67 19.19
CA ILE A 9 9.37 44.59 19.93
C ILE A 9 9.16 43.17 20.47
N LEU A 10 9.45 42.15 19.70
CA LEU A 10 9.38 40.74 20.13
C LEU A 10 10.33 40.49 21.32
N ASP A 11 11.60 40.93 21.20
CA ASP A 11 12.60 40.78 22.24
C ASP A 11 12.18 41.51 23.57
N PHE A 12 11.55 42.67 23.43
CA PHE A 12 11.01 43.40 24.58
C PHE A 12 9.83 42.63 25.21
N ILE A 13 8.88 42.16 24.45
CA ILE A 13 7.71 41.40 24.96
C ILE A 13 8.21 40.16 25.69
N THR A 14 9.13 39.39 25.11
CA THR A 14 9.71 38.18 25.70
C THR A 14 10.45 38.49 27.01
N SER A 15 11.26 39.53 27.02
CA SER A 15 12.03 39.92 28.23
C SER A 15 11.11 40.41 29.34
N TYR A 16 10.07 41.17 28.98
CA TYR A 16 9.08 41.69 29.91
C TYR A 16 8.28 40.57 30.59
N GLN A 17 7.84 39.58 29.79
CA GLN A 17 7.15 38.39 30.30
C GLN A 17 8.02 37.55 31.22
N LYS A 18 9.31 37.36 30.86
CA LYS A 18 10.24 36.62 31.68
C LYS A 18 10.46 37.28 33.03
N LYS A 19 10.45 38.63 33.11
CA LYS A 19 10.67 39.40 34.33
C LYS A 19 9.43 39.51 35.21
N ASN A 20 8.25 39.71 34.59
CA ASN A 20 7.04 40.09 35.32
C ASN A 20 5.98 38.97 35.39
N GLY A 21 6.14 37.85 34.65
CA GLY A 21 5.17 36.75 34.59
C GLY A 21 3.97 36.98 33.67
N TYR A 22 3.85 38.15 33.03
CA TYR A 22 2.79 38.50 32.11
C TYR A 22 3.30 39.43 31.02
N ALA A 23 2.55 39.53 29.91
CA ALA A 23 2.89 40.35 28.76
C ALA A 23 2.71 41.87 29.04
N PRO A 24 3.51 42.75 28.38
CA PRO A 24 3.25 44.17 28.40
C PRO A 24 1.96 44.55 27.69
N SER A 25 1.27 45.58 28.15
CA SER A 25 0.15 46.16 27.46
C SER A 25 0.59 46.89 26.19
N LEU A 26 -0.35 47.14 25.25
CA LEU A 26 -0.06 47.91 24.04
C LEU A 26 0.43 49.35 24.40
N GLU A 27 -0.02 49.94 25.51
CA GLU A 27 0.41 51.21 26.01
C GLU A 27 1.84 51.16 26.52
N GLU A 28 2.22 50.10 27.24
CA GLU A 28 3.57 49.88 27.71
C GLU A 28 4.56 49.68 26.56
N ILE A 29 4.14 48.97 25.51
CA ILE A 29 4.90 48.82 24.24
C ILE A 29 5.04 50.19 23.58
N CYS A 30 3.92 50.93 23.44
CA CYS A 30 3.91 52.28 22.86
C CYS A 30 4.88 53.21 23.56
N LYS A 31 4.83 53.26 24.89
CA LYS A 31 5.72 54.08 25.76
C LYS A 31 7.19 53.67 25.61
N LYS A 32 7.47 52.34 25.62
CA LYS A 32 8.85 51.85 25.52
C LYS A 32 9.50 52.19 24.18
N PHE A 33 8.74 52.10 23.08
CA PHE A 33 9.26 52.34 21.74
C PHE A 33 9.01 53.77 21.23
N LYS A 34 8.42 54.66 22.08
CA LYS A 34 8.07 56.03 21.76
C LYS A 34 7.25 56.13 20.46
N PHE A 35 6.23 55.27 20.32
CA PHE A 35 5.31 55.38 19.18
C PHE A 35 4.34 56.56 19.32
N ALA A 36 3.93 57.15 18.23
CA ALA A 36 3.02 58.26 18.20
C ALA A 36 1.60 57.87 18.66
N SER A 37 1.23 56.59 18.55
CA SER A 37 -0.11 56.10 18.94
C SER A 37 -0.06 54.62 19.35
N VAL A 38 -1.00 54.20 20.19
CA VAL A 38 -1.22 52.80 20.57
C VAL A 38 -1.58 51.94 19.34
N SER A 39 -2.20 52.54 18.33
CA SER A 39 -2.51 51.85 17.04
C SER A 39 -1.24 51.35 16.33
N THR A 40 -0.13 52.10 16.44
CA THR A 40 1.16 51.69 15.87
C THR A 40 1.73 50.45 16.61
N ALA A 41 1.62 50.43 17.94
CA ALA A 41 2.00 49.26 18.73
C ALA A 41 1.13 48.03 18.34
N HIS A 42 -0.17 48.23 18.23
CA HIS A 42 -1.14 47.21 17.80
C HIS A 42 -0.80 46.65 16.41
N PHE A 43 -0.48 47.52 15.44
CA PHE A 43 -0.06 47.10 14.11
C PHE A 43 1.15 46.16 14.14
N HIS A 44 2.20 46.50 14.89
CA HIS A 44 3.40 45.67 14.99
C HIS A 44 3.12 44.35 15.71
N VAL A 45 2.32 44.35 16.77
CA VAL A 45 1.91 43.13 17.50
C VAL A 45 1.06 42.22 16.59
N THR A 46 0.11 42.79 15.85
CA THR A 46 -0.70 42.01 14.87
C THR A 46 0.19 41.40 13.78
N LYS A 47 1.14 42.18 13.24
CA LYS A 47 2.07 41.63 12.25
C LYS A 47 2.98 40.53 12.80
N LEU A 48 3.43 40.62 14.06
CA LEU A 48 4.19 39.56 14.72
C LEU A 48 3.34 38.31 14.99
N ARG A 49 2.05 38.52 15.25
CA ARG A 49 1.07 37.42 15.36
C ARG A 49 0.84 36.75 14.00
N ASP A 50 0.58 37.51 12.94
CA ASP A 50 0.37 37.00 11.57
C ASP A 50 1.61 36.23 11.06
N LEU A 51 2.80 36.60 11.57
CA LEU A 51 4.06 35.89 11.29
C LEU A 51 4.32 34.71 12.26
N GLY A 52 3.41 34.38 13.16
CA GLY A 52 3.49 33.24 14.08
C GLY A 52 4.47 33.42 15.25
N PHE A 53 4.91 34.65 15.56
CA PHE A 53 5.84 34.90 16.68
C PHE A 53 5.15 35.25 17.99
N LEU A 54 3.84 35.56 17.94
CA LEU A 54 3.01 35.88 19.09
C LEU A 54 1.66 35.17 18.98
N GLU A 55 1.14 34.67 20.10
CA GLU A 55 -0.25 34.23 20.24
C GLU A 55 -1.04 35.22 21.10
N LYS A 56 -2.32 35.39 20.83
CA LYS A 56 -3.22 36.22 21.62
C LYS A 56 -4.49 35.44 21.90
N GLU A 57 -4.80 35.20 23.18
CA GLU A 57 -6.14 34.74 23.58
C GLU A 57 -7.15 35.89 23.42
N GLU A 58 -8.24 35.64 22.74
CA GLU A 58 -9.32 36.62 22.59
C GLU A 58 -9.96 36.86 23.96
N ASN A 59 -10.23 38.15 24.25
CA ASN A 59 -10.96 38.65 25.44
C ASN A 59 -10.22 38.59 26.80
N LYS A 60 -8.88 38.41 26.84
CA LYS A 60 -8.09 38.59 28.07
C LYS A 60 -7.15 39.79 27.96
N PRO A 61 -7.19 40.76 28.88
CA PRO A 61 -6.17 41.82 28.94
C PRO A 61 -4.80 41.20 29.25
N ARG A 62 -3.76 41.64 28.53
CA ARG A 62 -2.36 41.16 28.63
C ARG A 62 -2.10 39.71 28.15
N ALA A 63 -2.98 39.15 27.32
CA ALA A 63 -2.86 37.80 26.78
C ALA A 63 -2.03 37.75 25.48
N ILE A 64 -0.87 38.40 25.47
CA ILE A 64 0.11 38.30 24.39
C ILE A 64 1.19 37.34 24.87
N ASP A 65 1.26 36.14 24.28
CA ASP A 65 2.31 35.18 24.58
C ASP A 65 3.34 35.18 23.47
N ALA A 66 4.63 35.35 23.80
CA ALA A 66 5.68 35.13 22.85
C ALA A 66 5.78 33.61 22.64
N THR A 67 5.51 33.17 21.41
CA THR A 67 5.79 31.77 21.05
C THR A 67 7.25 31.50 21.37
N LYS A 68 7.52 30.81 22.48
CA LYS A 68 8.86 30.33 22.79
C LYS A 68 9.26 29.45 21.62
N LYS A 69 10.36 29.78 20.92
CA LYS A 69 11.02 28.77 20.07
C LYS A 69 11.21 27.56 20.98
N ASP A 70 10.47 26.48 20.68
CA ASP A 70 10.65 25.25 21.42
C ASP A 70 12.12 24.84 21.26
N GLU A 71 12.82 24.74 22.39
CA GLU A 71 14.13 24.12 22.40
C GLU A 71 13.98 22.70 21.89
N ILE A 72 14.58 22.44 20.73
CA ILE A 72 14.58 21.13 20.08
C ILE A 72 15.68 20.27 20.69
N VAL A 73 15.33 19.03 20.99
CA VAL A 73 16.25 18.00 21.44
C VAL A 73 16.34 16.89 20.40
N LYS A 74 17.51 16.31 20.24
CA LYS A 74 17.77 15.22 19.31
C LYS A 74 17.85 13.92 20.09
N ILE A 75 17.03 12.94 19.72
CA ILE A 75 17.02 11.60 20.29
C ILE A 75 17.62 10.63 19.24
N PRO A 76 18.67 9.85 19.58
CA PRO A 76 19.29 8.94 18.64
C PRO A 76 18.36 7.75 18.35
N VAL A 77 18.23 7.35 17.07
CA VAL A 77 17.61 6.11 16.67
C VAL A 77 18.70 5.03 16.61
N VAL A 78 18.72 4.16 17.61
CA VAL A 78 19.87 3.26 17.85
C VAL A 78 19.70 1.89 17.19
N GLY A 79 18.53 1.55 16.64
CA GLY A 79 18.34 0.24 16.03
C GLY A 79 16.93 -0.02 15.53
N ILE A 80 16.75 -1.25 15.06
CA ILE A 80 15.46 -1.82 14.66
C ILE A 80 15.07 -2.88 15.68
N ILE A 81 13.84 -2.86 16.15
CA ILE A 81 13.30 -3.88 17.05
C ILE A 81 12.30 -4.78 16.33
N ALA A 82 12.59 -6.08 16.28
CA ALA A 82 11.72 -7.12 15.76
C ALA A 82 11.50 -8.20 16.82
N ALA A 83 10.33 -8.80 16.86
CA ALA A 83 10.07 -9.90 17.79
C ALA A 83 10.97 -11.11 17.47
N GLY A 84 11.64 -11.65 18.49
CA GLY A 84 12.46 -12.86 18.36
C GLY A 84 13.81 -12.66 17.65
N GLN A 85 14.34 -11.44 17.60
CA GLN A 85 15.66 -11.14 17.02
C GLN A 85 16.44 -10.16 17.90
N PRO A 86 17.80 -10.22 17.91
CA PRO A 86 18.63 -9.19 18.53
C PRO A 86 18.30 -7.81 17.93
N ILE A 87 18.49 -6.73 18.70
CA ILE A 87 18.35 -5.38 18.15
C ILE A 87 19.41 -5.18 17.09
N GLU A 88 18.99 -5.04 15.84
CA GLU A 88 19.87 -4.66 14.75
C GLU A 88 20.30 -3.20 14.93
N ALA A 89 21.59 -2.98 15.20
CA ALA A 89 22.15 -1.64 15.25
C ALA A 89 22.06 -0.97 13.87
N ILE A 90 21.64 0.29 13.82
CA ILE A 90 21.67 1.07 12.58
C ILE A 90 23.15 1.48 12.35
N GLU A 91 23.72 1.04 11.25
CA GLU A 91 25.12 1.31 10.88
C GLU A 91 25.44 2.78 10.64
N THR A 92 24.42 3.63 10.48
CA THR A 92 24.57 5.08 10.34
C THR A 92 24.13 5.79 11.62
N PRO A 93 25.07 6.30 12.46
CA PRO A 93 24.76 7.02 13.70
C PRO A 93 24.01 8.33 13.52
N ASP A 94 23.76 8.78 12.29
CA ASP A 94 23.17 10.09 11.97
C ASP A 94 21.63 10.11 11.95
N SER A 95 20.96 8.99 12.19
CA SER A 95 19.50 9.02 12.31
C SER A 95 19.08 9.49 13.70
N THR A 96 18.71 10.76 13.80
CA THR A 96 18.14 11.35 15.01
C THR A 96 16.72 11.81 14.75
N ILE A 97 15.85 11.67 15.74
CA ILE A 97 14.55 12.34 15.74
C ILE A 97 14.62 13.64 16.51
N THR A 98 13.91 14.63 16.03
CA THR A 98 13.87 15.96 16.64
C THR A 98 12.54 16.14 17.36
N LEU A 99 12.57 16.42 18.66
CA LEU A 99 11.40 16.65 19.50
C LEU A 99 11.51 17.97 20.24
N SER A 100 10.37 18.49 20.71
CA SER A 100 10.37 19.63 21.62
C SER A 100 10.84 19.21 23.01
N LYS A 101 11.67 20.03 23.67
CA LYS A 101 12.09 19.82 25.06
C LYS A 101 10.91 19.78 26.05
N ARG A 102 9.75 20.32 25.66
CA ARG A 102 8.52 20.21 26.45
C ARG A 102 7.93 18.80 26.42
N GLU A 103 8.17 18.06 25.36
CA GLU A 103 7.65 16.70 25.20
C GLU A 103 8.54 15.66 25.86
N ILE A 104 9.84 15.95 26.01
CA ILE A 104 10.83 15.05 26.61
C ILE A 104 11.72 15.82 27.56
N SER A 105 11.54 15.55 28.84
CA SER A 105 12.45 15.97 29.91
C SER A 105 13.62 14.99 29.93
N TYR A 106 14.86 15.46 29.97
CA TYR A 106 16.08 14.63 30.02
C TYR A 106 16.35 13.79 28.78
N PRO A 107 16.75 14.41 27.65
CA PRO A 107 16.98 13.72 26.36
C PRO A 107 17.99 12.57 26.44
N ASP A 108 19.02 12.68 27.30
CA ASP A 108 20.10 11.69 27.46
C ASP A 108 19.60 10.35 28.05
N GLU A 109 18.43 10.38 28.70
CA GLU A 109 17.78 9.21 29.27
C GLU A 109 16.86 8.50 28.23
N HIS A 110 16.81 9.01 27.00
CA HIS A 110 15.95 8.48 25.95
C HIS A 110 16.76 7.97 24.75
N TYR A 111 16.18 7.01 24.07
CA TYR A 111 16.62 6.55 22.75
C TYR A 111 15.40 6.18 21.93
N ALA A 112 15.58 5.96 20.66
CA ALA A 112 14.50 5.54 19.79
C ALA A 112 14.85 4.25 19.04
N LEU A 113 13.82 3.45 18.72
CA LEU A 113 13.92 2.26 17.89
C LEU A 113 12.87 2.32 16.79
N ARG A 114 13.21 1.79 15.61
CA ARG A 114 12.25 1.56 14.53
C ARG A 114 11.57 0.22 14.73
N VAL A 115 10.26 0.20 14.66
CA VAL A 115 9.46 -1.02 14.84
C VAL A 115 9.44 -1.82 13.55
N LYS A 116 9.60 -3.16 13.69
CA LYS A 116 9.43 -4.13 12.62
C LYS A 116 8.46 -5.22 13.10
N GLY A 117 7.44 -5.51 12.29
CA GLY A 117 6.41 -6.49 12.60
C GLY A 117 5.16 -5.88 13.25
N ASP A 118 4.19 -6.74 13.54
CA ASP A 118 2.81 -6.39 13.87
C ASP A 118 2.35 -6.76 15.29
N SER A 119 3.29 -7.13 16.17
CA SER A 119 2.96 -7.66 17.49
C SER A 119 2.28 -6.66 18.45
N MET A 120 2.21 -5.37 18.09
CA MET A 120 1.66 -4.29 18.91
C MET A 120 0.60 -3.45 18.18
N ILE A 121 -0.03 -4.00 17.17
CA ILE A 121 -1.00 -3.28 16.32
C ILE A 121 -2.25 -2.81 17.06
N ASP A 122 -2.72 -3.58 18.06
CA ASP A 122 -3.90 -3.20 18.85
C ASP A 122 -3.62 -2.02 19.82
N GLU A 123 -2.34 -1.71 20.07
CA GLU A 123 -1.89 -0.49 20.77
C GLU A 123 -1.59 0.66 19.78
N GLY A 124 -1.90 0.47 18.50
CA GLY A 124 -1.65 1.48 17.48
C GLY A 124 -0.17 1.65 17.10
N ILE A 125 0.70 0.68 17.44
CA ILE A 125 2.10 0.65 17.04
C ILE A 125 2.23 -0.27 15.82
N PHE A 126 2.61 0.30 14.68
CA PHE A 126 2.70 -0.40 13.40
C PHE A 126 4.14 -0.52 12.92
N GLU A 127 4.37 -1.42 11.99
CA GLU A 127 5.65 -1.52 11.32
C GLU A 127 6.07 -0.19 10.68
N GLY A 128 7.34 0.19 10.86
CA GLY A 128 7.88 1.47 10.39
C GLY A 128 7.78 2.62 11.38
N ASP A 129 6.94 2.52 12.43
CA ASP A 129 6.90 3.53 13.49
C ASP A 129 8.24 3.66 14.20
N VAL A 130 8.50 4.83 14.74
CA VAL A 130 9.63 5.06 15.65
C VAL A 130 9.10 5.22 17.05
N VAL A 131 9.48 4.32 17.94
CA VAL A 131 9.12 4.40 19.36
C VAL A 131 10.24 5.07 20.15
N VAL A 132 9.88 6.06 20.95
CA VAL A 132 10.79 6.71 21.89
C VAL A 132 10.70 6.01 23.23
N ILE A 133 11.83 5.60 23.74
CA ILE A 133 11.98 4.75 24.92
C ILE A 133 12.73 5.52 25.99
N ARG A 134 12.16 5.58 27.19
CA ARG A 134 12.86 6.05 28.37
C ARG A 134 13.64 4.89 28.98
N LYS A 135 14.96 5.06 29.16
CA LYS A 135 15.83 4.05 29.77
C LYS A 135 15.42 3.82 31.22
N GLN A 136 15.00 2.64 31.56
CA GLN A 136 14.73 2.22 32.94
C GLN A 136 14.72 0.69 33.03
N LYS A 137 15.05 0.17 34.21
CA LYS A 137 15.17 -1.27 34.49
C LYS A 137 13.89 -1.89 35.11
N ILE A 138 12.92 -1.07 35.46
CA ILE A 138 11.69 -1.47 36.14
C ILE A 138 10.52 -0.95 35.31
N ALA A 139 9.49 -1.73 35.17
CA ALA A 139 8.24 -1.34 34.50
C ALA A 139 7.03 -1.62 35.39
N GLU A 140 5.98 -0.85 35.21
CA GLU A 140 4.68 -1.03 35.83
C GLU A 140 3.81 -1.95 34.95
N GLU A 141 2.80 -2.58 35.54
CA GLU A 141 1.88 -3.44 34.83
C GLU A 141 1.15 -2.70 33.72
N GLY A 142 1.06 -3.34 32.56
CA GLY A 142 0.39 -2.79 31.38
C GLY A 142 1.25 -1.80 30.57
N GLN A 143 2.44 -1.42 31.01
CA GLN A 143 3.34 -0.60 30.21
C GLN A 143 3.91 -1.38 29.02
N THR A 144 4.10 -0.68 27.90
CA THR A 144 4.80 -1.23 26.74
C THR A 144 6.29 -1.09 26.92
N VAL A 145 7.01 -2.20 26.95
CA VAL A 145 8.44 -2.27 27.28
C VAL A 145 9.27 -2.82 26.13
N VAL A 146 10.52 -2.40 26.08
CA VAL A 146 11.61 -3.10 25.40
C VAL A 146 12.22 -4.06 26.41
N ALA A 147 12.04 -5.35 26.19
CA ALA A 147 12.57 -6.42 27.02
C ALA A 147 13.55 -7.28 26.23
N ILE A 148 14.63 -7.68 26.89
CA ILE A 148 15.55 -8.71 26.39
C ILE A 148 15.10 -10.04 26.99
N ILE A 149 14.90 -11.01 26.15
CA ILE A 149 14.55 -12.39 26.49
C ILE A 149 15.60 -13.32 25.88
N ASP A 150 15.69 -14.55 26.39
CA ASP A 150 16.51 -15.62 25.85
C ASP A 150 17.73 -15.13 25.02
N ASP A 151 18.93 -15.39 25.40
CA ASP A 151 20.19 -15.13 24.67
C ASP A 151 20.30 -13.84 23.82
N ASN A 152 19.80 -12.70 24.33
CA ASN A 152 19.81 -11.35 23.70
C ASN A 152 18.71 -11.04 22.68
N GLU A 153 17.62 -11.79 22.62
CA GLU A 153 16.49 -11.39 21.78
C GLU A 153 15.70 -10.20 22.36
N ALA A 154 15.63 -9.12 21.61
CA ALA A 154 14.82 -7.95 22.00
C ALA A 154 13.37 -8.09 21.53
N THR A 155 12.44 -7.68 22.36
CA THR A 155 11.01 -7.67 22.00
C THR A 155 10.29 -6.46 22.56
N LEU A 156 9.25 -6.03 21.85
CA LEU A 156 8.33 -4.97 22.28
C LEU A 156 6.99 -5.61 22.66
N LYS A 157 6.62 -5.54 23.96
CA LYS A 157 5.41 -6.17 24.51
C LYS A 157 4.86 -5.38 25.67
N LYS A 158 3.62 -5.65 26.08
CA LYS A 158 3.06 -5.20 27.35
C LYS A 158 3.60 -6.06 28.48
N PHE A 159 4.03 -5.41 29.54
CA PHE A 159 4.60 -6.06 30.72
C PHE A 159 3.54 -6.33 31.78
N TYR A 160 3.51 -7.56 32.29
CA TYR A 160 2.73 -7.94 33.47
C TYR A 160 3.54 -8.86 34.38
N LYS A 161 3.48 -8.59 35.69
CA LYS A 161 4.18 -9.39 36.70
C LYS A 161 3.20 -10.34 37.38
N GLU A 162 3.39 -11.64 37.19
CA GLU A 162 2.65 -12.69 37.87
C GLU A 162 3.46 -13.25 39.07
N LYS A 163 2.82 -14.02 39.97
CA LYS A 163 3.45 -14.49 41.23
C LYS A 163 4.84 -15.13 41.05
N ASN A 164 5.03 -15.93 40.00
CA ASN A 164 6.27 -16.69 39.76
C ASN A 164 6.86 -16.51 38.35
N ARG A 165 6.34 -15.59 37.58
CA ARG A 165 6.77 -15.37 36.19
C ARG A 165 6.39 -13.97 35.70
N ILE A 166 7.02 -13.58 34.61
CA ILE A 166 6.69 -12.37 33.86
C ILE A 166 5.93 -12.79 32.61
N LYS A 167 4.81 -12.12 32.35
CA LYS A 167 4.02 -12.24 31.14
C LYS A 167 4.33 -11.05 30.23
N LEU A 168 4.84 -11.31 29.05
CA LEU A 168 5.01 -10.34 27.97
C LEU A 168 3.88 -10.55 26.96
N GLN A 169 2.88 -9.67 27.00
CA GLN A 169 1.66 -9.77 26.20
C GLN A 169 1.80 -8.99 24.91
N PRO A 170 1.69 -9.65 23.71
CA PRO A 170 1.50 -8.93 22.46
C PRO A 170 0.17 -8.14 22.50
N ALA A 171 0.16 -6.95 21.92
CA ALA A 171 -1.07 -6.25 21.59
C ALA A 171 -1.46 -6.59 20.15
N ASN A 172 -1.73 -7.86 19.92
CA ASN A 172 -2.21 -8.46 18.68
C ASN A 172 -2.97 -9.73 19.03
N GLN A 173 -4.28 -9.76 18.73
CA GLN A 173 -5.17 -10.88 19.07
C GLN A 173 -4.77 -12.22 18.44
N SER A 174 -3.98 -12.19 17.35
CA SER A 174 -3.51 -13.41 16.69
C SER A 174 -2.26 -14.03 17.33
N MET A 175 -1.65 -13.34 18.33
CA MET A 175 -0.39 -13.75 18.95
C MET A 175 -0.58 -14.19 20.41
N LEU A 176 0.12 -15.25 20.80
CA LEU A 176 0.11 -15.75 22.16
C LEU A 176 1.10 -14.96 23.05
N PRO A 177 0.80 -14.81 24.36
CA PRO A 177 1.72 -14.21 25.32
C PRO A 177 2.96 -15.08 25.54
N LEU A 178 4.08 -14.42 25.82
CA LEU A 178 5.33 -15.05 26.21
C LEU A 178 5.43 -15.05 27.74
N PHE A 179 5.81 -16.18 28.32
CA PHE A 179 6.03 -16.32 29.77
C PHE A 179 7.50 -16.62 30.03
N ARG A 180 8.13 -15.84 30.91
CA ARG A 180 9.52 -16.03 31.33
C ARG A 180 9.64 -15.90 32.85
N LYS A 181 10.66 -16.58 33.43
CA LYS A 181 10.94 -16.43 34.87
C LYS A 181 11.55 -15.07 35.18
N ASP A 182 12.37 -14.60 34.27
CA ASP A 182 13.03 -13.31 34.34
C ASP A 182 13.17 -12.68 32.95
N VAL A 183 13.20 -11.35 32.90
CA VAL A 183 13.42 -10.57 31.67
C VAL A 183 14.22 -9.32 32.01
N GLU A 184 15.14 -8.92 31.14
CA GLU A 184 15.85 -7.66 31.30
C GLU A 184 15.07 -6.54 30.59
N ILE A 185 14.56 -5.58 31.38
CA ILE A 185 13.89 -4.39 30.84
C ILE A 185 14.94 -3.37 30.45
N ARG A 186 14.96 -2.91 29.21
CA ARG A 186 15.81 -1.86 28.65
C ARG A 186 15.17 -0.49 28.67
N GLY A 187 13.85 -0.43 28.80
CA GLY A 187 13.10 0.81 28.93
C GLY A 187 11.63 0.65 28.63
N VAL A 188 10.90 1.75 28.79
CA VAL A 188 9.45 1.87 28.59
C VAL A 188 9.19 2.83 27.44
N VAL A 189 8.26 2.48 26.55
CA VAL A 189 7.80 3.34 25.46
C VAL A 189 7.05 4.53 26.05
N VAL A 190 7.49 5.73 25.74
CA VAL A 190 6.88 6.98 26.20
C VAL A 190 6.22 7.76 25.07
N LYS A 191 6.60 7.48 23.82
CA LYS A 191 6.01 8.15 22.65
C LYS A 191 6.15 7.28 21.40
N ILE A 192 5.16 7.37 20.53
CA ILE A 192 5.18 6.80 19.19
C ILE A 192 5.27 7.96 18.21
N ILE A 193 6.20 7.89 17.30
CA ILE A 193 6.35 8.84 16.21
C ILE A 193 6.07 8.07 14.91
N ARG A 194 4.99 8.42 14.29
CA ARG A 194 4.69 7.97 12.96
C ARG A 194 4.98 9.10 12.00
N ASN A 195 5.96 8.90 11.14
CA ASN A 195 6.18 9.82 10.04
C ASN A 195 5.07 9.59 9.01
N LEU A 196 4.01 10.32 9.19
CA LEU A 196 3.06 10.59 8.11
C LEU A 196 3.74 11.66 7.25
N ASP A 197 4.72 11.25 6.49
CA ASP A 197 5.43 11.98 5.43
C ASP A 197 5.43 13.52 5.50
N GLN A 198 6.07 14.09 6.54
CA GLN A 198 6.29 15.53 6.65
C GLN A 198 7.70 15.98 6.23
N ASN A 199 8.56 15.08 5.82
CA ASN A 199 9.80 15.48 5.16
C ASN A 199 9.58 15.36 3.65
N GLY A 200 9.44 16.47 2.97
CA GLY A 200 9.19 16.72 1.55
C GLY A 200 9.84 15.85 0.46
N GLU A 201 10.31 14.66 0.77
CA GLU A 201 10.54 13.58 -0.18
C GLU A 201 9.30 12.69 -0.19
N ASN A 202 8.50 12.81 -1.22
CA ASN A 202 7.38 11.96 -1.52
C ASN A 202 7.81 10.48 -1.43
N THR A 203 7.43 9.78 -0.36
CA THR A 203 7.79 8.38 -0.15
C THR A 203 7.25 7.49 -1.27
N LEU A 204 6.11 7.82 -1.89
CA LEU A 204 5.63 7.12 -3.07
C LEU A 204 6.60 7.29 -4.24
N ALA A 205 7.08 8.50 -4.52
CA ALA A 205 8.06 8.74 -5.57
C ALA A 205 9.35 7.94 -5.34
N LYS A 206 9.82 7.85 -4.09
CA LYS A 206 11.00 7.06 -3.72
C LYS A 206 10.75 5.56 -3.91
N ARG A 207 9.67 5.00 -3.36
CA ARG A 207 9.30 3.58 -3.53
C ARG A 207 9.10 3.22 -5.00
N LYS A 208 8.45 4.09 -5.76
CA LYS A 208 8.27 3.97 -7.21
C LYS A 208 9.61 3.91 -7.93
N LYS A 209 10.54 4.83 -7.63
CA LYS A 209 11.90 4.85 -8.21
C LYS A 209 12.68 3.58 -7.88
N GLU A 210 12.65 3.13 -6.62
CA GLU A 210 13.30 1.89 -6.17
C GLU A 210 12.72 0.67 -6.88
N PHE A 211 11.39 0.56 -6.95
CA PHE A 211 10.71 -0.52 -7.64
C PHE A 211 11.04 -0.55 -9.14
N LEU A 212 11.00 0.57 -9.83
CA LEU A 212 11.31 0.66 -11.25
C LEU A 212 12.78 0.30 -11.51
N ASN A 213 13.72 0.74 -10.67
CA ASN A 213 15.13 0.36 -10.78
C ASN A 213 15.35 -1.15 -10.58
N LYS A 214 14.72 -1.76 -9.58
CA LYS A 214 14.77 -3.21 -9.30
C LYS A 214 14.19 -4.05 -10.44
N THR A 215 13.15 -3.55 -11.10
CA THR A 215 12.44 -4.26 -12.16
C THR A 215 12.95 -3.96 -13.56
N LYS A 216 13.80 -2.96 -13.75
CA LYS A 216 14.39 -2.62 -15.04
C LYS A 216 15.17 -3.79 -15.62
N SER A 217 15.03 -4.04 -16.91
CA SER A 217 15.79 -5.10 -17.61
C SER A 217 17.27 -4.70 -17.71
N ALA A 218 18.16 -5.61 -17.31
CA ALA A 218 19.62 -5.34 -17.35
C ALA A 218 20.21 -5.33 -18.77
N ASN A 219 19.55 -6.01 -19.73
CA ASN A 219 20.03 -6.12 -21.09
C ASN A 219 19.45 -4.99 -21.96
N ALA A 220 20.34 -4.15 -22.50
CA ALA A 220 19.98 -3.10 -23.46
C ALA A 220 19.27 -3.63 -24.72
N ASN A 221 19.49 -4.90 -25.07
CA ASN A 221 18.87 -5.60 -26.20
C ASN A 221 17.57 -6.34 -25.80
N SER A 222 17.10 -6.21 -24.54
CA SER A 222 15.82 -6.82 -24.14
C SER A 222 14.68 -6.05 -24.77
N GLN A 223 13.79 -6.73 -25.50
CA GLN A 223 12.55 -6.15 -26.03
C GLN A 223 11.61 -5.66 -24.89
N ASN A 224 11.86 -6.06 -23.64
CA ASN A 224 11.07 -5.65 -22.49
C ASN A 224 11.83 -4.64 -21.64
N LYS A 225 11.28 -3.43 -21.46
CA LYS A 225 11.82 -2.39 -20.57
C LYS A 225 11.90 -2.86 -19.10
N TYR A 226 10.94 -3.66 -18.67
CA TYR A 226 10.82 -4.16 -17.30
C TYR A 226 10.76 -5.69 -17.24
N LYS A 227 11.29 -6.26 -16.17
CA LYS A 227 11.17 -7.69 -15.84
C LYS A 227 9.74 -8.02 -15.44
N ARG A 228 9.39 -9.29 -15.60
CA ARG A 228 8.10 -9.82 -15.13
C ARG A 228 7.99 -9.75 -13.62
N VAL A 229 6.89 -9.20 -13.11
CA VAL A 229 6.53 -9.14 -11.68
C VAL A 229 5.35 -10.07 -11.43
N ALA A 230 5.59 -11.21 -10.78
CA ALA A 230 4.60 -12.28 -10.61
C ALA A 230 4.17 -12.37 -9.13
N LEU A 231 3.35 -11.42 -8.68
CA LEU A 231 2.84 -11.34 -7.30
C LEU A 231 1.48 -12.02 -7.12
N SER A 232 0.67 -12.12 -8.16
CA SER A 232 -0.65 -12.76 -8.08
C SER A 232 -0.55 -14.25 -7.75
N THR A 233 -1.48 -14.74 -6.93
CA THR A 233 -1.60 -16.14 -6.53
C THR A 233 -2.39 -16.98 -7.53
N ILE A 234 -3.04 -16.34 -8.52
CA ILE A 234 -3.72 -17.01 -9.63
C ILE A 234 -3.10 -16.68 -10.98
N ARG A 235 -3.20 -17.61 -11.91
CA ARG A 235 -2.72 -17.50 -13.28
C ARG A 235 -3.81 -16.90 -14.16
N TYR A 236 -4.09 -15.60 -14.03
CA TYR A 236 -5.21 -14.99 -14.73
C TYR A 236 -4.92 -14.74 -16.20
N ALA A 237 -5.93 -14.99 -17.07
CA ALA A 237 -5.86 -14.68 -18.50
C ALA A 237 -5.75 -13.16 -18.71
N GLY A 238 -4.85 -12.71 -19.58
CA GLY A 238 -4.60 -11.27 -19.72
C GLY A 238 -3.77 -10.65 -18.58
N GLY A 239 -3.27 -11.47 -17.64
CA GLY A 239 -2.53 -10.98 -16.47
C GLY A 239 -1.36 -10.08 -16.84
N LYS A 240 -1.33 -8.87 -16.27
CA LYS A 240 -0.42 -7.76 -16.59
C LYS A 240 0.95 -7.87 -15.93
N SER A 241 1.44 -9.07 -15.60
CA SER A 241 2.71 -9.24 -14.88
C SER A 241 3.95 -8.66 -15.60
N LEU A 242 3.89 -8.45 -16.91
CA LEU A 242 4.92 -7.76 -17.70
C LEU A 242 4.64 -6.26 -17.84
N ALA A 243 3.41 -5.82 -17.62
CA ALA A 243 3.01 -4.42 -17.70
C ALA A 243 3.22 -3.66 -16.39
N VAL A 244 3.49 -4.34 -15.26
CA VAL A 244 3.57 -3.73 -13.93
C VAL A 244 4.47 -2.51 -13.91
N GLY A 245 5.70 -2.61 -14.44
CA GLY A 245 6.63 -1.48 -14.48
C GLY A 245 6.11 -0.31 -15.34
N HIS A 246 5.47 -0.59 -16.47
CA HIS A 246 4.92 0.45 -17.36
C HIS A 246 3.76 1.21 -16.70
N VAL A 247 2.89 0.51 -15.98
CA VAL A 247 1.76 1.14 -15.27
C VAL A 247 2.25 1.93 -14.06
N ILE A 248 3.17 1.35 -13.26
CA ILE A 248 3.74 2.05 -12.09
C ILE A 248 4.50 3.32 -12.51
N GLU A 249 5.19 3.32 -13.65
CA GLU A 249 5.88 4.51 -14.16
C GLU A 249 4.93 5.70 -14.38
N LEU A 250 3.69 5.44 -14.79
CA LEU A 250 2.67 6.46 -15.06
C LEU A 250 1.90 6.93 -13.83
N LEU A 251 2.01 6.24 -12.68
CA LEU A 251 1.31 6.66 -11.47
C LEU A 251 1.73 8.07 -11.04
N PRO A 252 0.79 8.96 -10.69
CA PRO A 252 1.12 10.21 -10.02
C PRO A 252 1.87 9.96 -8.70
N ASP A 253 2.76 10.88 -8.33
CA ASP A 253 3.61 10.70 -7.15
C ASP A 253 2.93 11.16 -5.84
N ASP A 254 1.77 11.77 -5.91
CA ASP A 254 1.01 12.37 -4.79
C ASP A 254 -0.26 11.60 -4.41
N ILE A 255 -0.51 10.43 -5.02
CA ILE A 255 -1.66 9.58 -4.66
C ILE A 255 -1.34 8.69 -3.46
N THR A 256 -2.35 8.43 -2.65
CA THR A 256 -2.26 7.50 -1.50
C THR A 256 -3.16 6.27 -1.69
N LYS A 257 -4.10 6.35 -2.62
CA LYS A 257 -5.14 5.36 -2.84
C LYS A 257 -5.41 5.14 -4.33
N VAL A 258 -5.66 3.88 -4.69
CA VAL A 258 -6.08 3.46 -6.03
C VAL A 258 -7.35 2.61 -5.93
N VAL A 259 -8.31 2.89 -6.81
CA VAL A 259 -9.52 2.08 -6.97
C VAL A 259 -9.45 1.36 -8.30
N SER A 260 -9.63 0.02 -8.29
CA SER A 260 -9.59 -0.81 -9.49
C SER A 260 -10.94 -1.49 -9.74
N PRO A 261 -11.75 -0.99 -10.69
CA PRO A 261 -13.06 -1.57 -11.01
C PRO A 261 -13.02 -2.92 -11.72
N PHE A 262 -11.84 -3.39 -12.16
CA PHE A 262 -11.63 -4.64 -12.88
C PHE A 262 -10.42 -5.37 -12.30
N PHE A 263 -10.57 -5.95 -11.11
CA PHE A 263 -9.46 -6.51 -10.37
C PHE A 263 -8.84 -7.75 -11.00
N GLY A 264 -9.66 -8.66 -11.51
CA GLY A 264 -9.22 -9.89 -12.19
C GLY A 264 -8.15 -10.65 -11.41
N GLY A 265 -6.96 -10.76 -11.98
CA GLY A 265 -5.80 -11.41 -11.37
C GLY A 265 -5.01 -10.54 -10.41
N GLY A 266 -5.28 -9.25 -10.30
CA GLY A 266 -4.69 -8.32 -9.34
C GLY A 266 -3.19 -8.07 -9.50
N SER A 267 -2.58 -8.33 -10.65
CA SER A 267 -1.11 -8.26 -10.81
C SER A 267 -0.55 -6.87 -10.58
N ILE A 268 -1.25 -5.84 -11.02
CA ILE A 268 -0.87 -4.42 -10.88
C ILE A 268 -1.23 -3.94 -9.47
N GLU A 269 -2.44 -4.23 -9.03
CA GLU A 269 -3.00 -3.80 -7.77
C GLU A 269 -2.22 -4.35 -6.57
N ILE A 270 -1.81 -5.63 -6.64
CA ILE A 270 -0.97 -6.25 -5.61
C ILE A 270 0.41 -5.57 -5.58
N ALA A 271 0.98 -5.22 -6.75
CA ALA A 271 2.25 -4.49 -6.79
C ALA A 271 2.10 -3.07 -6.20
N MET A 272 1.02 -2.36 -6.52
CA MET A 272 0.73 -1.05 -5.95
C MET A 272 0.58 -1.10 -4.42
N SER A 273 -0.13 -2.10 -3.91
CA SER A 273 -0.32 -2.30 -2.47
C SER A 273 0.99 -2.73 -1.78
N LYS A 274 1.61 -3.81 -2.25
CA LYS A 274 2.74 -4.45 -1.58
C LYS A 274 4.07 -3.70 -1.75
N GLU A 275 4.38 -3.27 -2.96
CA GLU A 275 5.68 -2.65 -3.28
C GLU A 275 5.68 -1.13 -3.08
N LEU A 276 4.52 -0.48 -3.30
CA LEU A 276 4.41 0.97 -3.17
C LEU A 276 3.71 1.41 -1.87
N GLY A 277 3.04 0.49 -1.17
CA GLY A 277 2.31 0.77 0.08
C GLY A 277 1.04 1.61 -0.12
N LEU A 278 0.48 1.64 -1.33
CA LEU A 278 -0.77 2.33 -1.62
C LEU A 278 -1.97 1.57 -1.02
N GLU A 279 -2.97 2.30 -0.56
CA GLU A 279 -4.29 1.71 -0.32
C GLU A 279 -4.90 1.31 -1.65
N VAL A 280 -5.28 0.04 -1.81
CA VAL A 280 -5.91 -0.46 -3.04
C VAL A 280 -7.26 -1.09 -2.73
N ILE A 281 -8.30 -0.58 -3.40
CA ILE A 281 -9.63 -1.16 -3.33
C ILE A 281 -9.97 -1.72 -4.71
N GLY A 282 -9.90 -3.04 -4.83
CA GLY A 282 -10.23 -3.78 -6.05
C GLY A 282 -11.70 -4.16 -6.08
N PHE A 283 -12.27 -4.16 -7.28
CA PHE A 283 -13.62 -4.64 -7.54
C PHE A 283 -13.64 -5.58 -8.74
N ASP A 284 -14.52 -6.53 -8.71
CA ASP A 284 -14.82 -7.38 -9.88
C ASP A 284 -16.31 -7.71 -9.86
N ILE A 285 -16.87 -8.00 -11.02
CA ILE A 285 -18.28 -8.38 -11.12
C ILE A 285 -18.46 -9.90 -10.92
N PHE A 286 -17.38 -10.69 -11.02
CA PHE A 286 -17.42 -12.13 -10.89
C PHE A 286 -17.37 -12.55 -9.43
N ASP A 287 -18.52 -12.86 -8.87
CA ASP A 287 -18.74 -13.16 -7.45
C ASP A 287 -17.85 -14.31 -6.91
N ILE A 288 -17.62 -15.36 -7.71
CA ILE A 288 -16.77 -16.50 -7.33
C ILE A 288 -15.30 -16.06 -7.20
N LEU A 289 -14.84 -15.18 -8.10
CA LEU A 289 -13.51 -14.60 -8.02
C LEU A 289 -13.36 -13.68 -6.80
N CYS A 290 -14.36 -12.84 -6.55
CA CYS A 290 -14.38 -11.97 -5.37
C CYS A 290 -14.36 -12.77 -4.07
N ASN A 291 -15.15 -13.86 -4.01
CA ASN A 291 -15.13 -14.78 -2.88
C ASN A 291 -13.75 -15.40 -2.65
N TYR A 292 -13.06 -15.83 -3.73
CA TYR A 292 -11.70 -16.33 -3.63
C TYR A 292 -10.74 -15.26 -3.07
N TRP A 293 -10.75 -14.05 -3.63
CA TRP A 293 -9.86 -12.98 -3.19
C TRP A 293 -10.09 -12.59 -1.73
N LYS A 294 -11.35 -12.60 -1.27
CA LYS A 294 -11.66 -12.37 0.14
C LYS A 294 -10.94 -13.38 1.04
N PHE A 295 -11.01 -14.67 0.75
CA PHE A 295 -10.29 -15.69 1.53
C PHE A 295 -8.78 -15.60 1.37
N GLN A 296 -8.28 -15.30 0.18
CA GLN A 296 -6.86 -15.16 -0.09
C GLN A 296 -6.23 -13.99 0.70
N ILE A 297 -6.96 -12.89 0.87
CA ILE A 297 -6.50 -11.71 1.61
C ILE A 297 -6.68 -11.91 3.11
N GLU A 298 -7.86 -12.33 3.55
CA GLU A 298 -8.19 -12.38 4.97
C GLU A 298 -7.67 -13.65 5.68
N LYS A 299 -7.63 -14.78 4.98
CA LYS A 299 -7.38 -16.12 5.57
C LYS A 299 -6.49 -17.02 4.69
N PRO A 300 -5.30 -16.55 4.25
CA PRO A 300 -4.45 -17.30 3.32
C PRO A 300 -3.99 -18.65 3.89
N LYS A 301 -3.70 -18.72 5.18
CA LYS A 301 -3.29 -19.97 5.86
C LYS A 301 -4.43 -21.01 5.87
N LEU A 302 -5.67 -20.57 6.10
CA LEU A 302 -6.82 -21.48 6.06
C LEU A 302 -7.06 -22.03 4.66
N LEU A 303 -6.95 -21.17 3.65
CA LEU A 303 -7.05 -21.57 2.25
C LEU A 303 -5.96 -22.58 1.86
N TYR A 304 -4.71 -22.34 2.31
CA TYR A 304 -3.59 -23.28 2.16
C TYR A 304 -3.86 -24.65 2.78
N GLU A 305 -4.31 -24.70 4.05
CA GLU A 305 -4.57 -25.98 4.72
C GLU A 305 -5.64 -26.80 3.99
N LYS A 306 -6.71 -26.15 3.52
CA LYS A 306 -7.76 -26.84 2.76
C LYS A 306 -7.30 -27.31 1.38
N LEU A 307 -6.48 -26.54 0.70
CA LEU A 307 -5.89 -26.92 -0.59
C LEU A 307 -4.91 -28.10 -0.43
N LYS A 308 -4.16 -28.15 0.66
CA LYS A 308 -3.20 -29.21 0.96
C LYS A 308 -3.86 -30.60 1.12
N GLU A 309 -5.14 -30.64 1.50
CA GLU A 309 -5.94 -31.88 1.58
C GLU A 309 -6.24 -32.45 0.17
N LEU A 310 -6.10 -31.65 -0.89
CA LEU A 310 -6.42 -32.05 -2.26
C LEU A 310 -5.20 -32.59 -3.01
N LYS A 311 -5.39 -33.69 -3.76
CA LYS A 311 -4.33 -34.26 -4.60
C LYS A 311 -4.35 -33.62 -6.00
N PRO A 312 -3.19 -33.17 -6.53
CA PRO A 312 -3.12 -32.58 -7.89
C PRO A 312 -3.13 -33.67 -8.96
N ASN A 313 -4.28 -34.28 -9.18
CA ASN A 313 -4.47 -35.32 -10.21
C ASN A 313 -5.77 -35.11 -11.01
N LYS A 314 -5.86 -35.78 -12.16
CA LYS A 314 -6.98 -35.65 -13.08
C LYS A 314 -8.31 -36.02 -12.43
N THR A 315 -8.36 -37.04 -11.63
CA THR A 315 -9.59 -37.52 -10.97
C THR A 315 -10.17 -36.44 -10.03
N THR A 316 -9.33 -35.91 -9.14
CA THR A 316 -9.72 -34.81 -8.24
C THR A 316 -10.12 -33.56 -9.04
N PHE A 317 -9.34 -33.22 -10.08
CA PHE A 317 -9.59 -32.06 -10.91
C PHE A 317 -10.96 -32.15 -11.61
N GLU A 318 -11.27 -33.25 -12.27
CA GLU A 318 -12.53 -33.43 -12.98
C GLU A 318 -13.73 -33.45 -12.02
N LYS A 319 -13.60 -34.09 -10.84
CA LYS A 319 -14.62 -34.04 -9.80
C LYS A 319 -14.94 -32.61 -9.38
N ILE A 320 -13.90 -31.82 -9.09
CA ILE A 320 -14.06 -30.42 -8.68
C ILE A 320 -14.66 -29.60 -9.84
N ARG A 321 -14.22 -29.82 -11.07
CA ARG A 321 -14.76 -29.13 -12.27
C ARG A 321 -16.25 -29.38 -12.44
N LEU A 322 -16.72 -30.62 -12.26
CA LEU A 322 -18.14 -30.96 -12.33
C LEU A 322 -18.93 -30.26 -11.22
N ILE A 323 -18.44 -30.26 -9.99
CA ILE A 323 -19.09 -29.55 -8.87
C ILE A 323 -19.18 -28.05 -9.17
N LEU A 324 -18.10 -27.41 -9.64
CA LEU A 324 -18.10 -25.99 -10.01
C LEU A 324 -19.08 -25.68 -11.15
N ASN A 325 -19.25 -26.61 -12.13
CA ASN A 325 -20.26 -26.48 -13.18
C ASN A 325 -21.69 -26.53 -12.61
N ASP A 326 -21.95 -27.39 -11.63
CA ASP A 326 -23.26 -27.44 -10.98
C ASP A 326 -23.52 -26.22 -10.09
N VAL A 327 -22.50 -25.68 -9.43
CA VAL A 327 -22.59 -24.40 -8.71
C VAL A 327 -22.91 -23.27 -9.71
N TRP A 328 -22.21 -23.21 -10.84
CA TRP A 328 -22.47 -22.22 -11.90
C TRP A 328 -23.90 -22.30 -12.42
N LYS A 329 -24.41 -23.51 -12.63
CA LYS A 329 -25.78 -23.74 -13.05
C LYS A 329 -26.82 -23.59 -11.93
N LYS A 330 -26.39 -23.11 -10.75
CA LYS A 330 -27.23 -22.93 -9.55
C LYS A 330 -27.93 -24.21 -9.06
N LYS A 331 -27.41 -25.40 -9.41
CA LYS A 331 -27.93 -26.69 -8.95
C LYS A 331 -27.44 -27.05 -7.54
N VAL A 332 -26.24 -26.62 -7.20
CA VAL A 332 -25.59 -26.88 -5.91
C VAL A 332 -25.09 -25.55 -5.35
N LYS A 333 -25.18 -25.39 -4.02
CA LYS A 333 -24.59 -24.28 -3.27
C LYS A 333 -23.50 -24.84 -2.38
N LEU A 334 -22.28 -24.32 -2.51
CA LEU A 334 -21.16 -24.61 -1.60
C LEU A 334 -21.07 -23.56 -0.51
N ASP A 335 -20.46 -23.92 0.61
CA ASP A 335 -19.99 -22.90 1.56
C ASP A 335 -18.89 -22.06 0.91
N PRO A 336 -18.72 -20.78 1.34
CA PRO A 336 -17.80 -19.85 0.70
C PRO A 336 -16.33 -20.29 0.70
N LEU A 337 -15.86 -20.99 1.75
CA LEU A 337 -14.49 -21.48 1.83
C LEU A 337 -14.23 -22.60 0.81
N THR A 338 -15.10 -23.60 0.78
CA THR A 338 -15.01 -24.72 -0.18
C THR A 338 -15.07 -24.19 -1.62
N LEU A 339 -15.94 -23.21 -1.88
CA LEU A 339 -16.01 -22.56 -3.21
C LEU A 339 -14.68 -21.88 -3.57
N ALA A 340 -14.06 -21.13 -2.66
CA ALA A 340 -12.78 -20.49 -2.88
C ALA A 340 -11.66 -21.52 -3.14
N VAL A 341 -11.61 -22.60 -2.36
CA VAL A 341 -10.66 -23.73 -2.52
C VAL A 341 -10.81 -24.37 -3.90
N TYR A 342 -12.04 -24.74 -4.28
CA TYR A 342 -12.31 -25.39 -5.57
C TYR A 342 -12.02 -24.45 -6.74
N TYR A 343 -12.37 -23.17 -6.61
CA TYR A 343 -12.07 -22.17 -7.61
C TYR A 343 -10.56 -22.06 -7.88
N VAL A 344 -9.74 -21.81 -6.88
CA VAL A 344 -8.29 -21.62 -7.06
C VAL A 344 -7.60 -22.92 -7.49
N TYR A 345 -8.03 -24.08 -6.99
CA TYR A 345 -7.54 -25.38 -7.41
C TYR A 345 -7.79 -25.58 -8.92
N ASN A 346 -9.04 -25.45 -9.37
CA ASN A 346 -9.39 -25.60 -10.78
C ASN A 346 -8.68 -24.58 -11.65
N PHE A 347 -8.69 -23.31 -11.23
CA PHE A 347 -8.14 -22.21 -12.02
C PHE A 347 -6.63 -22.35 -12.26
N ASN A 348 -5.85 -22.66 -11.20
CA ASN A 348 -4.40 -22.76 -11.30
C ASN A 348 -3.91 -24.06 -11.99
N LEU A 349 -4.69 -25.12 -11.94
CA LEU A 349 -4.33 -26.42 -12.51
C LEU A 349 -4.90 -26.65 -13.92
N SER A 350 -5.63 -25.68 -14.46
CA SER A 350 -6.17 -25.73 -15.81
C SER A 350 -5.09 -25.53 -16.89
N TYR A 351 -5.31 -26.14 -18.04
CA TYR A 351 -4.62 -25.81 -19.27
C TYR A 351 -5.11 -24.46 -19.80
N GLY A 352 -4.29 -23.46 -19.71
CA GLY A 352 -4.71 -22.08 -19.90
C GLY A 352 -5.49 -21.55 -18.68
N PRO A 353 -5.25 -20.30 -18.29
CA PRO A 353 -5.88 -19.70 -17.13
C PRO A 353 -7.39 -19.51 -17.40
N GLY A 354 -8.24 -20.25 -16.71
CA GLY A 354 -9.68 -20.13 -16.91
C GLY A 354 -10.50 -20.92 -15.90
N PHE A 355 -11.64 -20.36 -15.54
CA PHE A 355 -12.64 -21.01 -14.71
C PHE A 355 -13.28 -22.17 -15.50
N MET A 356 -13.36 -23.36 -14.88
CA MET A 356 -13.80 -24.62 -15.49
C MET A 356 -12.99 -25.05 -16.74
N GLY A 357 -11.73 -24.64 -16.81
CA GLY A 357 -10.81 -25.07 -17.86
C GLY A 357 -10.52 -26.58 -17.79
N TRP A 358 -9.76 -27.08 -18.78
CA TRP A 358 -9.36 -28.48 -18.84
C TRP A 358 -8.14 -28.77 -18.00
N ALA A 359 -8.02 -29.97 -17.43
CA ALA A 359 -6.86 -30.41 -16.69
C ALA A 359 -5.57 -30.26 -17.50
N SER A 360 -4.51 -29.81 -16.86
CA SER A 360 -3.18 -29.67 -17.48
C SER A 360 -2.17 -30.57 -16.81
N ASP A 361 -1.63 -31.53 -17.53
CA ASP A 361 -0.57 -32.41 -16.98
C ASP A 361 0.64 -31.64 -16.46
N ILE A 362 0.93 -30.45 -17.05
CA ILE A 362 2.03 -29.59 -16.60
C ILE A 362 1.77 -29.01 -15.19
N TYR A 363 0.53 -28.68 -14.85
CA TYR A 363 0.16 -28.02 -13.60
C TYR A 363 -0.34 -28.98 -12.52
N LEU A 364 -0.65 -30.24 -12.91
CA LEU A 364 -0.93 -31.32 -11.98
C LEU A 364 0.35 -31.94 -11.37
N ASP A 365 1.53 -31.41 -11.73
CA ASP A 365 2.82 -31.78 -11.12
C ASP A 365 2.89 -31.40 -9.65
N GLU A 366 3.27 -32.33 -8.78
CA GLU A 366 3.29 -32.14 -7.32
C GLU A 366 4.22 -31.01 -6.88
N THR A 367 5.37 -30.85 -7.53
CA THR A 367 6.35 -29.79 -7.18
C THR A 367 5.76 -28.41 -7.52
N ARG A 368 5.08 -28.28 -8.63
CA ARG A 368 4.40 -27.02 -9.02
C ARG A 368 3.21 -26.73 -8.12
N TYR A 369 2.48 -27.78 -7.74
CA TYR A 369 1.37 -27.65 -6.80
C TYR A 369 1.86 -27.15 -5.44
N LYS A 370 2.93 -27.74 -4.92
CA LYS A 370 3.55 -27.29 -3.66
C LYS A 370 3.97 -25.82 -3.70
N ARG A 371 4.63 -25.38 -4.79
CA ARG A 371 4.99 -23.95 -4.98
C ARG A 371 3.76 -23.04 -5.04
N MET A 372 2.68 -23.51 -5.66
CA MET A 372 1.42 -22.77 -5.68
C MET A 372 0.84 -22.61 -4.25
N LEU A 373 0.85 -23.70 -3.47
CA LEU A 373 0.40 -23.70 -2.07
C LEU A 373 1.22 -22.73 -1.22
N GLU A 374 2.55 -22.75 -1.34
CA GLU A 374 3.45 -21.84 -0.64
C GLU A 374 3.14 -20.38 -0.96
N ARG A 375 2.91 -20.04 -2.24
CA ARG A 375 2.53 -18.67 -2.66
C ARG A 375 1.19 -18.24 -2.10
N ILE A 376 0.23 -19.16 -1.96
CA ILE A 376 -1.07 -18.88 -1.35
C ILE A 376 -0.92 -18.64 0.15
N ARG A 377 -0.14 -19.48 0.85
CA ARG A 377 0.13 -19.35 2.29
C ARG A 377 0.83 -18.04 2.65
N ASP A 378 1.86 -17.69 1.85
CA ASP A 378 2.75 -16.57 2.11
C ASP A 378 2.28 -15.27 1.44
N PHE A 379 1.03 -15.25 0.97
CA PHE A 379 0.42 -14.06 0.40
C PHE A 379 0.10 -13.07 1.50
N ASP A 380 0.75 -11.93 1.43
CA ASP A 380 0.63 -10.85 2.42
C ASP A 380 0.59 -9.49 1.70
N PRO A 381 -0.58 -9.03 1.26
CA PRO A 381 -0.78 -7.69 0.77
C PRO A 381 -1.03 -6.74 1.94
N LEU A 382 -0.31 -5.61 2.00
CA LEU A 382 -0.40 -4.68 3.13
C LEU A 382 -1.76 -3.98 3.22
N ASN A 383 -2.20 -3.32 2.14
CA ASN A 383 -3.38 -2.43 2.13
C ASN A 383 -4.30 -2.75 0.94
N LEU A 384 -4.70 -4.01 0.81
CA LEU A 384 -5.53 -4.48 -0.30
C LEU A 384 -6.89 -4.97 0.21
N LYS A 385 -7.96 -4.51 -0.42
CA LYS A 385 -9.32 -5.02 -0.24
C LYS A 385 -9.91 -5.36 -1.60
N VAL A 386 -10.74 -6.41 -1.68
CA VAL A 386 -11.45 -6.78 -2.91
C VAL A 386 -12.93 -7.02 -2.59
N GLU A 387 -13.80 -6.35 -3.33
CA GLU A 387 -15.25 -6.40 -3.18
C GLU A 387 -15.91 -6.78 -4.52
N CYS A 388 -17.17 -7.23 -4.47
CA CYS A 388 -17.93 -7.56 -5.68
C CYS A 388 -18.87 -6.40 -6.03
N ALA A 389 -18.60 -5.76 -7.18
CA ALA A 389 -19.45 -4.66 -7.68
C ALA A 389 -19.27 -4.43 -9.17
N ASP A 390 -20.29 -3.82 -9.80
CA ASP A 390 -20.23 -3.37 -11.18
C ASP A 390 -19.40 -2.08 -11.29
N PHE A 391 -18.58 -1.96 -12.35
CA PHE A 391 -17.72 -0.80 -12.60
C PHE A 391 -18.49 0.53 -12.65
N ARG A 392 -19.75 0.51 -13.09
CA ARG A 392 -20.63 1.69 -13.16
C ARG A 392 -20.89 2.29 -11.78
N ASP A 393 -21.12 1.42 -10.80
CA ASP A 393 -21.37 1.82 -9.41
C ASP A 393 -20.06 2.23 -8.75
N VAL A 394 -18.98 1.50 -9.02
CA VAL A 394 -17.65 1.81 -8.48
C VAL A 394 -17.18 3.19 -8.93
N ILE A 395 -17.20 3.49 -10.23
CA ILE A 395 -16.72 4.78 -10.75
C ILE A 395 -17.57 5.94 -10.17
N LYS A 396 -18.88 5.76 -10.02
CA LYS A 396 -19.76 6.76 -9.41
C LYS A 396 -19.52 6.94 -7.91
N LYS A 397 -19.19 5.86 -7.19
CA LYS A 397 -18.91 5.86 -5.75
C LYS A 397 -17.57 6.55 -5.42
N TYR A 398 -16.61 6.48 -6.32
CA TYR A 398 -15.25 7.01 -6.13
C TYR A 398 -14.88 8.11 -7.15
N PRO A 399 -15.61 9.23 -7.21
CA PRO A 399 -15.49 10.20 -8.31
C PRO A 399 -14.19 11.00 -8.33
N ASN A 400 -13.47 11.04 -7.20
CA ASN A 400 -12.24 11.82 -7.01
C ASN A 400 -11.00 10.94 -6.74
N ASP A 401 -11.17 9.62 -6.61
CA ASP A 401 -10.07 8.69 -6.36
C ASP A 401 -9.37 8.33 -7.68
N PHE A 402 -8.08 8.04 -7.62
CA PHE A 402 -7.34 7.60 -8.80
C PHE A 402 -7.75 6.18 -9.19
N LEU A 403 -8.04 5.96 -10.48
CA LEU A 403 -8.47 4.66 -10.98
C LEU A 403 -7.37 3.94 -11.75
N TYR A 404 -7.26 2.62 -11.53
CA TYR A 404 -6.59 1.70 -12.45
C TYR A 404 -7.64 0.76 -13.07
N LEU A 405 -7.66 0.67 -14.42
CA LEU A 405 -8.68 -0.09 -15.13
C LEU A 405 -8.03 -1.03 -16.15
N ASP A 406 -8.44 -2.29 -16.12
CA ASP A 406 -8.09 -3.34 -17.09
C ASP A 406 -9.37 -4.07 -17.53
N PRO A 407 -10.29 -3.38 -18.24
CA PRO A 407 -11.57 -3.93 -18.62
C PRO A 407 -11.42 -5.05 -19.66
N PRO A 408 -12.50 -5.83 -19.92
CA PRO A 408 -12.57 -6.71 -21.06
C PRO A 408 -12.17 -5.98 -22.34
N TYR A 409 -11.29 -6.61 -23.13
CA TYR A 409 -10.76 -5.99 -24.34
C TYR A 409 -11.80 -5.88 -25.45
N TYR A 410 -11.67 -4.83 -26.24
CA TYR A 410 -12.51 -4.60 -27.40
C TYR A 410 -12.28 -5.65 -28.49
N ILE A 411 -13.31 -6.37 -28.85
CA ILE A 411 -13.28 -7.46 -29.87
C ILE A 411 -14.16 -7.03 -31.05
N GLY A 412 -13.88 -5.86 -31.62
CA GLY A 412 -14.57 -5.35 -32.83
C GLY A 412 -13.90 -5.79 -34.14
N LYS A 413 -14.41 -5.25 -35.24
CA LYS A 413 -13.94 -5.61 -36.61
C LYS A 413 -12.48 -5.23 -36.86
N ASP A 414 -12.00 -4.15 -36.22
CA ASP A 414 -10.64 -3.60 -36.31
C ASP A 414 -9.67 -4.17 -35.26
N SER A 415 -10.17 -5.01 -34.36
CA SER A 415 -9.33 -5.66 -33.36
C SER A 415 -8.59 -6.86 -33.92
N LYS A 416 -7.27 -6.89 -33.74
CA LYS A 416 -6.42 -8.06 -34.07
C LYS A 416 -6.50 -9.16 -33.00
N MET A 417 -7.27 -8.97 -31.93
CA MET A 417 -7.43 -9.99 -30.90
C MET A 417 -8.33 -11.13 -31.35
N PHE A 418 -7.85 -12.35 -31.12
CA PHE A 418 -8.58 -13.54 -31.44
C PHE A 418 -9.69 -13.80 -30.39
N LYS A 419 -10.95 -13.98 -30.88
CA LYS A 419 -12.12 -14.25 -30.02
C LYS A 419 -12.00 -15.49 -29.13
N GLY A 420 -10.95 -16.31 -29.26
CA GLY A 420 -10.69 -17.53 -28.51
C GLY A 420 -9.65 -17.43 -27.41
N ILE A 421 -9.11 -16.23 -27.11
CA ILE A 421 -8.11 -16.03 -25.99
C ILE A 421 -8.70 -16.34 -24.63
N TYR A 422 -9.99 -16.09 -24.46
CA TYR A 422 -10.68 -16.42 -23.23
C TYR A 422 -11.24 -17.83 -23.30
N PRO A 423 -10.75 -18.81 -22.50
CA PRO A 423 -11.08 -20.22 -22.62
C PRO A 423 -12.54 -20.57 -22.30
N MET A 424 -13.37 -19.58 -22.04
CA MET A 424 -14.74 -19.72 -21.57
C MET A 424 -15.79 -19.54 -22.68
N ARG A 425 -15.62 -20.25 -23.79
CA ARG A 425 -16.56 -20.21 -24.92
C ARG A 425 -18.03 -20.46 -24.53
N ASN A 426 -18.26 -21.18 -23.44
CA ASN A 426 -19.60 -21.61 -22.99
C ASN A 426 -20.11 -20.86 -21.79
N ILE A 427 -19.33 -19.94 -21.23
CA ILE A 427 -19.69 -19.13 -20.07
C ILE A 427 -19.58 -17.68 -20.50
N PRO A 428 -20.72 -16.98 -20.68
CA PRO A 428 -20.73 -15.57 -21.04
C PRO A 428 -20.30 -14.73 -19.83
N VAL A 429 -19.01 -14.75 -19.51
CA VAL A 429 -18.45 -13.82 -18.55
C VAL A 429 -18.00 -12.59 -19.34
N HIS A 430 -18.89 -11.64 -19.44
CA HIS A 430 -18.70 -10.21 -19.63
C HIS A 430 -17.82 -9.70 -20.82
N HIS A 431 -17.21 -10.55 -21.64
CA HIS A 431 -16.45 -10.10 -22.81
C HIS A 431 -17.31 -9.86 -24.03
N ASN A 432 -18.41 -10.63 -24.21
CA ASN A 432 -19.38 -10.39 -25.28
C ASN A 432 -20.39 -9.35 -24.78
N GLY A 433 -20.41 -8.18 -25.40
CA GLY A 433 -21.37 -7.13 -25.07
C GLY A 433 -20.92 -6.22 -23.90
N PHE A 434 -19.62 -6.18 -23.58
CA PHE A 434 -19.11 -5.19 -22.63
C PHE A 434 -19.38 -3.77 -23.17
N PRO A 435 -19.94 -2.87 -22.36
CA PRO A 435 -20.36 -1.53 -22.79
C PRO A 435 -19.18 -0.53 -22.81
N HIS A 436 -18.30 -0.68 -23.80
CA HIS A 436 -17.09 0.12 -23.96
C HIS A 436 -17.35 1.63 -24.04
N GLU A 437 -18.45 2.02 -24.70
CA GLU A 437 -18.84 3.42 -24.82
C GLU A 437 -19.29 4.01 -23.48
N GLU A 438 -20.05 3.26 -22.70
CA GLU A 438 -20.48 3.69 -21.37
C GLU A 438 -19.27 3.88 -20.42
N LEU A 439 -18.29 2.96 -20.46
CA LEU A 439 -17.04 3.12 -19.72
C LEU A 439 -16.30 4.39 -20.14
N ARG A 440 -16.16 4.63 -21.44
CA ARG A 440 -15.56 5.87 -21.99
C ARG A 440 -16.26 7.12 -21.42
N ASP A 441 -17.58 7.14 -21.47
CA ASP A 441 -18.38 8.30 -21.07
C ASP A 441 -18.31 8.56 -19.54
N LEU A 442 -18.20 7.51 -18.74
CA LEU A 442 -17.95 7.62 -17.31
C LEU A 442 -16.55 8.18 -17.03
N LEU A 443 -15.52 7.69 -17.73
CA LEU A 443 -14.14 8.13 -17.56
C LEU A 443 -13.93 9.57 -18.03
N LYS A 444 -14.61 10.05 -19.06
CA LYS A 444 -14.58 11.46 -19.48
C LYS A 444 -15.11 12.41 -18.39
N LYS A 445 -16.03 11.96 -17.55
CA LYS A 445 -16.60 12.72 -16.43
C LYS A 445 -15.83 12.58 -15.12
N HIS A 446 -14.95 11.57 -15.03
CA HIS A 446 -14.20 11.27 -13.82
C HIS A 446 -13.18 12.36 -13.50
N LYS A 447 -12.98 12.69 -12.21
CA LYS A 447 -12.11 13.77 -11.76
C LYS A 447 -10.80 13.27 -11.15
N GLY A 448 -10.79 12.09 -10.56
CA GLY A 448 -9.65 11.55 -9.79
C GLY A 448 -8.45 11.14 -10.64
N GLY A 449 -8.57 11.19 -11.97
CA GLY A 449 -7.54 10.68 -12.88
C GLY A 449 -7.56 9.15 -13.01
N PHE A 450 -6.92 8.62 -14.03
CA PHE A 450 -6.90 7.17 -14.25
C PHE A 450 -5.75 6.69 -15.13
N ILE A 451 -5.43 5.41 -15.00
CA ILE A 451 -4.69 4.61 -15.97
C ILE A 451 -5.60 3.52 -16.48
N LEU A 452 -5.74 3.41 -17.80
CA LEU A 452 -6.59 2.43 -18.46
C LEU A 452 -5.75 1.61 -19.45
N SER A 453 -5.74 0.28 -19.27
CA SER A 453 -5.12 -0.68 -20.17
C SER A 453 -6.15 -1.22 -21.16
N TYR A 454 -5.78 -1.27 -22.45
CA TYR A 454 -6.64 -1.83 -23.51
C TYR A 454 -5.81 -2.49 -24.60
N ASN A 455 -6.48 -3.26 -25.50
CA ASN A 455 -5.89 -3.64 -26.77
C ASN A 455 -5.83 -2.44 -27.72
N ASN A 456 -4.70 -2.31 -28.42
CA ASN A 456 -4.46 -1.22 -29.36
C ASN A 456 -5.20 -1.49 -30.68
N CYS A 457 -6.28 -0.76 -30.94
CA CYS A 457 -7.03 -0.73 -32.18
C CYS A 457 -7.57 0.68 -32.45
N ASP A 458 -8.00 0.94 -33.69
CA ASP A 458 -8.42 2.29 -34.12
C ASP A 458 -9.61 2.80 -33.30
N THR A 459 -10.60 1.93 -33.05
CA THR A 459 -11.77 2.29 -32.22
C THR A 459 -11.34 2.77 -30.81
N ILE A 460 -10.45 2.05 -30.13
CA ILE A 460 -10.00 2.45 -28.79
C ILE A 460 -9.16 3.72 -28.85
N ARG A 461 -8.28 3.88 -29.83
CA ARG A 461 -7.52 5.13 -30.01
C ARG A 461 -8.45 6.33 -30.20
N GLU A 462 -9.53 6.18 -30.98
CA GLU A 462 -10.49 7.25 -31.20
C GLU A 462 -11.35 7.54 -29.98
N TYR A 463 -11.78 6.50 -29.21
CA TYR A 463 -12.55 6.68 -27.98
C TYR A 463 -11.83 7.54 -26.95
N TYR A 464 -10.50 7.42 -26.89
CA TYR A 464 -9.66 8.06 -25.90
C TYR A 464 -8.64 9.02 -26.48
N LYS A 465 -8.88 9.60 -27.68
CA LYS A 465 -7.98 10.52 -28.36
C LYS A 465 -7.65 11.80 -27.57
N ASP A 466 -8.54 12.19 -26.67
CA ASP A 466 -8.39 13.38 -25.84
C ASP A 466 -7.46 13.16 -24.63
N PHE A 467 -6.97 11.93 -24.42
CA PHE A 467 -6.11 11.54 -23.32
C PHE A 467 -4.71 11.16 -23.80
N GLN A 468 -3.73 11.19 -22.90
CA GLN A 468 -2.38 10.72 -23.22
C GLN A 468 -2.39 9.21 -23.51
N GLN A 469 -1.82 8.82 -24.64
CA GLN A 469 -1.73 7.42 -25.08
C GLN A 469 -0.27 6.99 -25.16
N SER A 470 0.03 5.80 -24.67
CA SER A 470 1.34 5.15 -24.83
C SER A 470 1.15 3.73 -25.36
N PHE A 471 2.11 3.26 -26.14
CA PHE A 471 2.05 1.98 -26.85
C PHE A 471 3.19 1.07 -26.41
N PRO A 472 3.15 0.56 -25.18
CA PRO A 472 4.20 -0.32 -24.68
C PRO A 472 4.17 -1.65 -25.44
N SER A 473 5.36 -2.21 -25.63
CA SER A 473 5.53 -3.52 -26.22
C SER A 473 6.14 -4.48 -25.22
N TRP A 474 5.51 -5.64 -25.04
CA TRP A 474 6.06 -6.76 -24.28
C TRP A 474 5.63 -8.08 -24.86
N GLN A 475 6.34 -9.13 -24.48
CA GLN A 475 6.10 -10.48 -24.95
C GLN A 475 5.18 -11.23 -24.00
N TYR A 476 4.03 -11.70 -24.48
CA TYR A 476 3.20 -12.63 -23.70
C TYR A 476 3.83 -14.03 -23.68
N THR A 477 4.16 -14.53 -22.49
CA THR A 477 4.74 -15.87 -22.31
C THR A 477 3.72 -17.03 -22.37
N MET A 478 2.44 -16.72 -22.40
CA MET A 478 1.33 -17.70 -22.41
C MET A 478 0.27 -17.33 -23.44
N GLY A 479 0.66 -17.15 -24.68
CA GLY A 479 -0.27 -16.95 -25.79
C GLY A 479 -0.52 -18.25 -26.53
N GLN A 480 -1.73 -18.81 -26.40
CA GLN A 480 -2.28 -19.60 -27.49
C GLN A 480 -2.93 -18.62 -28.47
N GLY A 481 -2.56 -18.68 -29.70
CA GLY A 481 -3.22 -18.05 -30.82
C GLY A 481 -2.35 -17.01 -31.53
N GLU A 482 -2.19 -15.80 -31.06
CA GLU A 482 -1.51 -14.76 -31.84
C GLU A 482 -0.04 -14.50 -31.45
N THR A 483 0.45 -15.01 -30.34
CA THR A 483 1.81 -14.75 -29.85
C THR A 483 2.80 -15.90 -30.03
N ARG A 484 2.36 -17.07 -30.51
CA ARG A 484 3.22 -18.17 -30.95
C ARG A 484 2.93 -18.50 -32.38
N ILE A 485 3.90 -18.27 -33.23
CA ILE A 485 3.91 -18.77 -34.57
C ILE A 485 4.18 -20.28 -34.49
N GLY A 486 3.32 -21.11 -35.05
CA GLY A 486 3.49 -22.57 -35.05
C GLY A 486 4.82 -22.98 -35.72
N LYS A 487 5.35 -24.14 -35.34
CA LYS A 487 6.65 -24.68 -35.87
C LYS A 487 6.76 -24.61 -37.40
N ASN A 488 5.66 -24.75 -38.15
CA ASN A 488 5.65 -24.68 -39.59
C ASN A 488 5.87 -23.27 -40.16
N ARG A 489 5.56 -22.21 -39.44
CA ARG A 489 5.84 -20.82 -39.86
C ARG A 489 7.27 -20.41 -39.55
N ILE A 490 7.88 -21.01 -38.53
CA ILE A 490 9.28 -20.81 -38.17
C ILE A 490 10.20 -21.28 -39.28
N GLN A 491 9.87 -22.40 -39.90
CA GLN A 491 10.60 -22.94 -41.04
C GLN A 491 10.59 -22.01 -42.26
N ASN A 492 9.67 -21.06 -42.31
CA ASN A 492 9.49 -20.09 -43.40
C ASN A 492 10.12 -18.70 -43.05
N GLY A 493 10.91 -18.58 -41.99
CA GLY A 493 11.60 -17.34 -41.63
C GLY A 493 10.77 -16.30 -40.85
N ASP A 494 9.58 -16.65 -40.39
CA ASP A 494 8.75 -15.78 -39.57
C ASP A 494 9.27 -15.73 -38.12
N ASP A 495 9.34 -14.54 -37.53
CA ASP A 495 9.81 -14.36 -36.16
C ASP A 495 8.87 -15.03 -35.13
N HIS A 496 9.46 -15.70 -34.14
CA HIS A 496 8.76 -16.56 -33.17
C HIS A 496 7.83 -15.82 -32.19
N VAL A 497 7.90 -14.51 -32.19
CA VAL A 497 7.35 -13.70 -31.11
C VAL A 497 6.62 -12.50 -31.67
N LYS A 498 5.30 -12.51 -31.53
CA LYS A 498 4.51 -11.30 -31.73
C LYS A 498 4.57 -10.40 -30.51
N GLN A 499 4.86 -9.14 -30.75
CA GLN A 499 4.75 -8.07 -29.76
C GLN A 499 3.29 -7.91 -29.32
N SER A 500 3.06 -7.58 -28.04
CA SER A 500 1.73 -7.24 -27.57
C SER A 500 1.23 -5.97 -28.28
N HIS A 501 -0.05 -5.99 -28.66
CA HIS A 501 -0.73 -4.81 -29.16
C HIS A 501 -1.51 -4.16 -28.02
N GLU A 502 -0.79 -3.56 -27.08
CA GLU A 502 -1.39 -2.89 -25.92
C GLU A 502 -1.36 -1.38 -26.10
N ILE A 503 -2.34 -0.71 -25.51
CA ILE A 503 -2.38 0.73 -25.33
C ILE A 503 -2.63 1.01 -23.85
N ILE A 504 -1.85 1.93 -23.30
CA ILE A 504 -2.09 2.48 -21.96
C ILE A 504 -2.52 3.94 -22.13
N ILE A 505 -3.68 4.25 -21.59
CA ILE A 505 -4.30 5.57 -21.64
C ILE A 505 -4.19 6.17 -20.24
N PHE A 506 -3.69 7.40 -20.16
CA PHE A 506 -3.46 8.10 -18.90
C PHE A 506 -4.19 9.43 -18.87
N CYS A 507 -4.85 9.69 -17.75
CA CYS A 507 -5.44 10.97 -17.40
C CYS A 507 -4.96 11.36 -15.99
N PRO A 508 -4.23 12.48 -15.83
CA PRO A 508 -3.87 12.94 -14.49
C PRO A 508 -5.10 13.37 -13.69
N PRO A 509 -5.06 13.38 -12.36
CA PRO A 509 -6.11 13.97 -11.53
C PRO A 509 -6.37 15.43 -11.93
N LYS A 510 -7.64 15.81 -12.00
CA LYS A 510 -8.02 17.22 -12.20
C LYS A 510 -7.76 17.98 -10.91
N LYS A 511 -6.94 19.00 -10.97
CA LYS A 511 -6.66 19.91 -9.85
C LYS A 511 -7.89 20.74 -9.47
#